data_f087500a7ab4cd5a946e7d41c6a9fc8e
#
_entry.id   f087500a7ab4cd5a946e7d41c6a9fc8e
#
_cell.length_a   1.000
_cell.length_b   1.000
_cell.length_c   1.000
_cell.angle_alpha   90.00
_cell.angle_beta   90.00
_cell.angle_gamma   90.00
#
_symmetry.space_group_name_H-M   'P 1'
#
loop_
_entity.id
_entity.type
_entity.pdbx_description
1 polymer ?
#
loop_
_entity_poly.entity_id
_entity_poly.type
_entity_poly.pdbx_seq_one_letter_code
_entity_poly.pdbx_strand_id
1 'polypeptide(L)'
;MRIDSRSETAFITDSGKGAIIVVNLKNGNARRLLDGHSSTQPEKGFKLVVDGRELVDQQKKAPPQIASDGIALESKNGYLYYHALTAHKLYRIKTSFLTDEKLSKKDLESKVESVGQTPAPDGMLEAPDGSIYLTDLEHNAVVHWNAQTKSIEQVIADRRLMWPDTLSWGPNNELYVTTSQIENMPRFNNGKSTRTEPYKLWKITNLGGK
;
A
#
# COMPACT_ATOMS: atom_id res chain seq x y z
N MET A 1 -6.46 5.96 0.43
CA MET A 1 -7.67 6.19 1.27
C MET A 1 -8.62 5.03 1.14
N ARG A 2 -9.27 4.61 2.28
CA ARG A 2 -10.38 3.63 2.31
C ARG A 2 -11.51 4.17 3.18
N ILE A 3 -12.74 3.82 2.82
CA ILE A 3 -13.94 4.28 3.54
C ILE A 3 -14.68 3.06 4.08
N ASP A 4 -14.92 3.06 5.38
CA ASP A 4 -15.87 2.16 6.02
C ASP A 4 -17.22 2.85 6.10
N SER A 5 -18.13 2.46 5.22
CA SER A 5 -19.49 3.04 5.16
C SER A 5 -20.35 2.69 6.38
N ARG A 6 -20.03 1.60 7.09
CA ARG A 6 -20.78 1.19 8.30
C ARG A 6 -20.49 2.11 9.48
N SER A 7 -19.23 2.50 9.65
CA SER A 7 -18.80 3.44 10.69
C SER A 7 -18.77 4.89 10.22
N GLU A 8 -19.05 5.15 8.92
CA GLU A 8 -18.92 6.46 8.27
C GLU A 8 -17.55 7.09 8.56
N THR A 9 -16.49 6.29 8.37
CA THR A 9 -15.12 6.68 8.67
C THR A 9 -14.23 6.50 7.45
N ALA A 10 -13.42 7.49 7.14
CA ALA A 10 -12.36 7.38 6.16
C ALA A 10 -11.00 7.17 6.85
N PHE A 11 -10.20 6.25 6.31
CA PHE A 11 -8.82 5.98 6.72
C PHE A 11 -7.89 6.39 5.57
N ILE A 12 -6.90 7.21 5.89
CA ILE A 12 -5.97 7.79 4.91
C ILE A 12 -4.54 7.58 5.41
N THR A 13 -3.68 7.07 4.56
CA THR A 13 -2.24 6.99 4.83
C THR A 13 -1.55 8.30 4.52
N ASP A 14 -0.55 8.68 5.33
CA ASP A 14 0.34 9.80 5.05
C ASP A 14 1.73 9.27 4.66
N SER A 15 2.01 9.28 3.37
CA SER A 15 3.28 8.79 2.82
C SER A 15 4.44 9.77 3.00
N GLY A 16 4.16 11.01 3.41
CA GLY A 16 5.19 12.02 3.65
C GLY A 16 5.85 11.92 5.02
N LYS A 17 5.05 11.86 6.08
CA LYS A 17 5.54 11.85 7.47
C LYS A 17 5.28 10.53 8.21
N GLY A 18 4.43 9.67 7.66
CA GLY A 18 4.06 8.38 8.23
C GLY A 18 3.06 8.47 9.36
N ALA A 19 1.80 8.24 9.02
CA ALA A 19 0.68 8.19 9.95
C ALA A 19 -0.53 7.53 9.29
N ILE A 20 -1.55 7.25 10.11
CA ILE A 20 -2.92 6.98 9.66
C ILE A 20 -3.80 8.15 10.07
N ILE A 21 -4.45 8.78 9.11
CA ILE A 21 -5.43 9.83 9.36
C ILE A 21 -6.80 9.20 9.34
N VAL A 22 -7.56 9.40 10.41
CA VAL A 22 -8.93 8.89 10.59
C VAL A 22 -9.87 10.06 10.56
N VAL A 23 -10.81 10.05 9.62
CA VAL A 23 -11.78 11.12 9.42
C VAL A 23 -13.18 10.60 9.70
N ASN A 24 -13.88 11.22 10.64
CA ASN A 24 -15.30 10.97 10.86
C ASN A 24 -16.10 11.71 9.78
N LEU A 25 -16.77 10.98 8.91
CA LEU A 25 -17.49 11.57 7.78
C LEU A 25 -18.80 12.27 8.16
N LYS A 26 -19.31 12.04 9.38
CA LYS A 26 -20.53 12.74 9.87
C LYS A 26 -20.26 14.19 10.23
N ASN A 27 -19.11 14.46 10.83
CA ASN A 27 -18.81 15.78 11.39
C ASN A 27 -17.53 16.40 10.83
N GLY A 28 -16.77 15.68 9.99
CA GLY A 28 -15.52 16.15 9.41
C GLY A 28 -14.31 16.16 10.36
N ASN A 29 -14.46 15.71 11.61
CA ASN A 29 -13.35 15.66 12.55
C ASN A 29 -12.29 14.66 12.07
N ALA A 30 -11.03 15.09 12.09
CA ALA A 30 -9.90 14.27 11.69
C ALA A 30 -8.91 14.10 12.85
N ARG A 31 -8.36 12.89 12.99
CA ARG A 31 -7.30 12.57 13.95
C ARG A 31 -6.12 11.96 13.23
N ARG A 32 -4.92 12.36 13.62
CA ARG A 32 -3.66 11.80 13.14
C ARG A 32 -3.17 10.77 14.15
N LEU A 33 -3.13 9.51 13.76
CA LEU A 33 -2.79 8.36 14.61
C LEU A 33 -1.54 7.64 14.09
N LEU A 34 -0.85 6.91 14.96
CA LEU A 34 0.40 6.21 14.66
C LEU A 34 1.45 7.13 14.01
N ASP A 35 1.44 8.41 14.38
CA ASP A 35 2.35 9.42 13.87
C ASP A 35 3.79 9.12 14.32
N GLY A 36 4.68 8.86 13.35
CA GLY A 36 6.05 8.46 13.59
C GLY A 36 6.23 7.06 14.20
N HIS A 37 5.17 6.25 14.31
CA HIS A 37 5.30 4.87 14.78
C HIS A 37 6.06 4.03 13.74
N SER A 38 6.86 3.06 14.20
CA SER A 38 7.71 2.25 13.31
C SER A 38 6.96 1.54 12.19
N SER A 39 5.68 1.20 12.40
CA SER A 39 4.83 0.55 11.38
C SER A 39 4.40 1.48 10.24
N THR A 40 4.47 2.80 10.45
CA THR A 40 4.10 3.80 9.44
C THR A 40 5.32 4.43 8.78
N GLN A 41 6.54 4.06 9.21
CA GLN A 41 7.79 4.63 8.73
C GLN A 41 8.47 3.76 7.69
N PRO A 42 9.32 4.36 6.82
CA PRO A 42 10.23 3.61 5.96
C PRO A 42 11.08 2.62 6.75
N GLU A 43 11.37 1.47 6.18
CA GLU A 43 12.26 0.51 6.80
C GLU A 43 13.71 1.02 6.74
N LYS A 44 14.40 0.98 7.89
CA LYS A 44 15.77 1.49 7.97
C LYS A 44 16.71 0.71 7.03
N GLY A 45 17.41 1.44 6.17
CA GLY A 45 18.34 0.88 5.21
C GLY A 45 17.68 0.23 3.99
N PHE A 46 16.37 0.37 3.84
CA PHE A 46 15.65 -0.12 2.68
C PHE A 46 16.14 0.55 1.39
N LYS A 47 16.29 -0.25 0.35
CA LYS A 47 16.68 0.17 -0.99
C LYS A 47 15.68 -0.39 -1.97
N LEU A 48 14.92 0.48 -2.62
CA LEU A 48 13.98 0.08 -3.64
C LEU A 48 14.72 -0.21 -4.94
N VAL A 49 14.65 -1.46 -5.38
CA VAL A 49 15.26 -1.92 -6.64
C VAL A 49 14.16 -2.18 -7.65
N VAL A 50 14.10 -1.40 -8.71
CA VAL A 50 13.11 -1.55 -9.79
C VAL A 50 13.83 -1.82 -11.09
N ASP A 51 13.41 -2.84 -11.82
CA ASP A 51 14.07 -3.30 -13.07
C ASP A 51 15.59 -3.55 -12.90
N GLY A 52 15.99 -4.09 -11.73
CA GLY A 52 17.39 -4.39 -11.42
C GLY A 52 18.23 -3.15 -11.07
N ARG A 53 17.64 -1.99 -10.94
CA ARG A 53 18.28 -0.72 -10.61
C ARG A 53 17.83 -0.19 -9.27
N GLU A 54 18.77 0.07 -8.35
CA GLU A 54 18.46 0.81 -7.12
C GLU A 54 17.99 2.23 -7.48
N LEU A 55 16.83 2.63 -7.00
CA LEU A 55 16.34 3.99 -7.18
C LEU A 55 17.03 4.93 -6.21
N VAL A 56 17.66 5.96 -6.79
CA VAL A 56 18.32 7.03 -6.04
C VAL A 56 17.79 8.37 -6.52
N ASP A 57 17.23 9.15 -5.61
CA ASP A 57 16.86 10.53 -5.88
C ASP A 57 18.13 11.34 -6.17
N GLN A 58 18.28 11.79 -7.40
CA GLN A 58 19.50 12.43 -7.88
C GLN A 58 19.76 13.79 -7.22
N GLN A 59 18.72 14.46 -6.75
CA GLN A 59 18.85 15.73 -6.03
C GLN A 59 19.27 15.50 -4.58
N LYS A 60 18.65 14.52 -3.92
CA LYS A 60 18.95 14.17 -2.53
C LYS A 60 20.17 13.28 -2.38
N LYS A 61 20.63 12.65 -3.47
CA LYS A 61 21.72 11.65 -3.49
C LYS A 61 21.47 10.51 -2.49
N ALA A 62 20.23 10.11 -2.36
CA ALA A 62 19.79 9.09 -1.40
C ALA A 62 18.61 8.26 -1.96
N PRO A 63 18.43 7.01 -1.52
CA PRO A 63 17.24 6.24 -1.81
C PRO A 63 15.97 6.97 -1.34
N PRO A 64 14.83 6.82 -2.05
CA PRO A 64 13.57 7.38 -1.60
C PRO A 64 13.18 6.80 -0.24
N GLN A 65 12.65 7.65 0.63
CA GLN A 65 12.11 7.28 1.93
C GLN A 65 10.65 7.68 1.95
N ILE A 66 9.76 6.73 1.66
CA ILE A 66 8.32 6.96 1.53
C ILE A 66 7.64 6.14 2.61
N ALA A 67 6.94 6.84 3.50
CA ALA A 67 6.28 6.28 4.66
C ALA A 67 4.99 5.53 4.27
N SER A 68 4.04 5.42 5.19
CA SER A 68 2.79 4.69 5.04
C SER A 68 2.00 5.16 3.81
N ASP A 69 1.84 4.30 2.82
CA ASP A 69 1.23 4.58 1.52
C ASP A 69 0.14 3.55 1.18
N GLY A 70 0.52 2.32 0.86
CA GLY A 70 -0.42 1.25 0.58
C GLY A 70 -1.42 1.04 1.72
N ILE A 71 -2.71 0.91 1.39
CA ILE A 71 -3.81 0.76 2.36
C ILE A 71 -4.93 -0.11 1.81
N ALA A 72 -5.38 -1.09 2.60
CA ALA A 72 -6.56 -1.90 2.32
C ALA A 72 -7.43 -2.06 3.56
N LEU A 73 -8.75 -2.02 3.39
CA LEU A 73 -9.72 -2.24 4.45
C LEU A 73 -10.33 -3.62 4.29
N GLU A 74 -10.02 -4.52 5.19
CA GLU A 74 -10.66 -5.83 5.29
C GLU A 74 -11.95 -5.69 6.10
N SER A 75 -13.06 -5.76 5.38
CA SER A 75 -14.37 -5.38 5.89
C SER A 75 -15.00 -6.44 6.79
N LYS A 76 -14.68 -7.73 6.58
CA LYS A 76 -15.30 -8.85 7.29
C LYS A 76 -14.94 -8.88 8.77
N ASN A 77 -13.66 -8.72 9.09
CA ASN A 77 -13.17 -8.75 10.48
C ASN A 77 -12.79 -7.35 11.00
N GLY A 78 -12.91 -6.31 10.16
CA GLY A 78 -12.67 -4.93 10.53
C GLY A 78 -11.19 -4.61 10.76
N TYR A 79 -10.30 -5.08 9.87
CA TYR A 79 -8.90 -4.73 9.89
C TYR A 79 -8.55 -3.70 8.82
N LEU A 80 -7.78 -2.70 9.22
CA LEU A 80 -7.06 -1.84 8.29
C LEU A 80 -5.65 -2.41 8.11
N TYR A 81 -5.33 -2.82 6.88
CA TYR A 81 -3.97 -3.17 6.47
C TYR A 81 -3.28 -1.96 5.87
N TYR A 82 -2.02 -1.77 6.19
CA TYR A 82 -1.24 -0.66 5.68
C TYR A 82 0.24 -1.01 5.58
N HIS A 83 0.94 -0.29 4.72
CA HIS A 83 2.33 -0.56 4.36
C HIS A 83 3.06 0.75 4.07
N ALA A 84 4.30 0.91 4.55
CA ALA A 84 5.16 1.97 4.04
C ALA A 84 5.69 1.56 2.65
N LEU A 85 5.67 2.45 1.67
CA LEU A 85 6.09 2.10 0.30
C LEU A 85 7.54 1.59 0.28
N THR A 86 8.42 2.20 1.07
CA THR A 86 9.83 1.78 1.17
C THR A 86 10.06 0.87 2.38
N ALA A 87 9.42 -0.28 2.37
CA ALA A 87 9.56 -1.34 3.37
C ALA A 87 9.19 -2.70 2.79
N HIS A 88 9.46 -3.77 3.55
CA HIS A 88 9.00 -5.13 3.23
C HIS A 88 8.07 -5.69 4.34
N LYS A 89 7.45 -4.84 5.15
CA LYS A 89 6.62 -5.27 6.27
C LYS A 89 5.19 -4.79 6.15
N LEU A 90 4.27 -5.75 6.11
CA LEU A 90 2.85 -5.50 6.17
C LEU A 90 2.38 -5.44 7.62
N TYR A 91 1.58 -4.43 7.93
CA TYR A 91 0.96 -4.24 9.23
C TYR A 91 -0.56 -4.19 9.11
N ARG A 92 -1.22 -4.48 10.22
CA ARG A 92 -2.66 -4.28 10.34
C ARG A 92 -3.03 -3.81 11.75
N ILE A 93 -4.21 -3.21 11.85
CA ILE A 93 -4.83 -2.83 13.12
C ILE A 93 -6.35 -2.91 12.99
N LYS A 94 -7.05 -3.25 14.06
CA LYS A 94 -8.52 -3.19 14.06
C LYS A 94 -9.01 -1.76 13.91
N THR A 95 -9.97 -1.54 13.01
CA THR A 95 -10.57 -0.22 12.80
C THR A 95 -11.26 0.31 14.07
N SER A 96 -11.80 -0.60 14.90
CA SER A 96 -12.40 -0.22 16.19
C SER A 96 -11.40 0.46 17.14
N PHE A 97 -10.10 0.10 17.10
CA PHE A 97 -9.09 0.80 17.90
C PHE A 97 -8.76 2.19 17.31
N LEU A 98 -8.78 2.30 15.99
CA LEU A 98 -8.54 3.59 15.33
C LEU A 98 -9.70 4.59 15.55
N THR A 99 -10.91 4.11 15.75
CA THR A 99 -12.10 4.95 16.00
C THR A 99 -12.33 5.23 17.48
N ASP A 100 -11.71 4.47 18.38
CA ASP A 100 -11.83 4.69 19.83
C ASP A 100 -11.03 5.95 20.25
N GLU A 101 -11.78 7.00 20.61
CA GLU A 101 -11.17 8.29 21.06
C GLU A 101 -10.63 8.23 22.50
N LYS A 102 -10.93 7.18 23.23
CA LYS A 102 -10.50 7.02 24.62
C LYS A 102 -9.15 6.31 24.75
N LEU A 103 -8.71 5.61 23.69
CA LEU A 103 -7.42 4.93 23.69
C LEU A 103 -6.26 5.93 23.77
N SER A 104 -5.37 5.72 24.72
CA SER A 104 -4.12 6.47 24.76
C SER A 104 -3.24 6.13 23.55
N LYS A 105 -2.31 7.03 23.19
CA LYS A 105 -1.34 6.78 22.11
C LYS A 105 -0.60 5.47 22.33
N LYS A 106 -0.10 5.21 23.53
CA LYS A 106 0.66 4.00 23.89
C LYS A 106 -0.20 2.74 23.74
N ASP A 107 -1.45 2.78 24.20
CA ASP A 107 -2.35 1.63 24.09
C ASP A 107 -2.70 1.34 22.63
N LEU A 108 -2.94 2.37 21.82
CA LEU A 108 -3.19 2.23 20.38
C LEU A 108 -1.98 1.60 19.67
N GLU A 109 -0.78 2.10 19.94
CA GLU A 109 0.46 1.58 19.35
C GLU A 109 0.66 0.10 19.67
N SER A 110 0.28 -0.35 20.87
CA SER A 110 0.34 -1.76 21.27
C SER A 110 -0.64 -2.68 20.54
N LYS A 111 -1.63 -2.13 19.83
CA LYS A 111 -2.62 -2.88 19.04
C LYS A 111 -2.19 -3.09 17.60
N VAL A 112 -1.07 -2.53 17.17
CA VAL A 112 -0.51 -2.77 15.84
C VAL A 112 0.02 -4.20 15.76
N GLU A 113 -0.42 -4.92 14.74
CA GLU A 113 0.02 -6.27 14.45
C GLU A 113 0.94 -6.27 13.22
N SER A 114 2.12 -6.87 13.35
CA SER A 114 2.96 -7.22 12.20
C SER A 114 2.40 -8.49 11.56
N VAL A 115 2.11 -8.43 10.27
CA VAL A 115 1.46 -9.53 9.54
C VAL A 115 2.50 -10.45 8.90
N GLY A 116 3.59 -9.87 8.41
CA GLY A 116 4.68 -10.63 7.77
C GLY A 116 5.45 -9.80 6.75
N GLN A 117 6.34 -10.49 6.05
CA GLN A 117 7.12 -9.92 4.95
C GLN A 117 6.28 -9.96 3.66
N THR A 118 6.36 -8.89 2.89
CA THR A 118 5.73 -8.74 1.57
C THR A 118 6.71 -8.01 0.64
N PRO A 119 6.50 -8.01 -0.68
CA PRO A 119 7.16 -7.04 -1.56
C PRO A 119 6.83 -5.61 -1.15
N ALA A 120 7.57 -4.64 -1.68
CA ALA A 120 7.27 -3.22 -1.53
C ALA A 120 6.09 -2.80 -2.42
N PRO A 121 4.90 -2.52 -1.88
CA PRO A 121 3.74 -2.15 -2.67
C PRO A 121 3.55 -0.64 -2.73
N ASP A 122 2.97 -0.16 -3.81
CA ASP A 122 2.29 1.13 -3.87
C ASP A 122 0.79 0.92 -3.55
N GLY A 123 0.12 0.09 -4.34
CA GLY A 123 -1.29 -0.22 -4.19
C GLY A 123 -1.59 -1.49 -3.39
N MET A 124 -2.68 -1.43 -2.65
CA MET A 124 -3.23 -2.58 -1.91
C MET A 124 -4.75 -2.63 -2.07
N LEU A 125 -5.32 -3.84 -2.13
CA LEU A 125 -6.76 -4.03 -2.28
C LEU A 125 -7.22 -5.28 -1.54
N GLU A 126 -8.34 -5.20 -0.83
CA GLU A 126 -9.01 -6.37 -0.25
C GLU A 126 -9.55 -7.29 -1.36
N ALA A 127 -9.30 -8.58 -1.22
CA ALA A 127 -9.93 -9.62 -2.01
C ALA A 127 -11.30 -10.02 -1.43
N PRO A 128 -12.20 -10.61 -2.25
CA PRO A 128 -13.51 -11.07 -1.76
C PRO A 128 -13.45 -12.10 -0.62
N ASP A 129 -12.36 -12.85 -0.51
CA ASP A 129 -12.12 -13.82 0.57
C ASP A 129 -11.49 -13.21 1.84
N GLY A 130 -11.21 -11.90 1.84
CA GLY A 130 -10.60 -11.16 2.95
C GLY A 130 -9.08 -11.19 2.95
N SER A 131 -8.44 -11.77 1.95
CA SER A 131 -7.00 -11.64 1.72
C SER A 131 -6.67 -10.31 1.04
N ILE A 132 -5.38 -10.03 0.83
CA ILE A 132 -4.94 -8.72 0.32
C ILE A 132 -4.14 -8.90 -0.97
N TYR A 133 -4.55 -8.23 -2.02
CA TYR A 133 -3.73 -8.01 -3.22
C TYR A 133 -2.80 -6.83 -2.98
N LEU A 134 -1.54 -6.99 -3.39
CA LEU A 134 -0.53 -5.95 -3.33
C LEU A 134 0.14 -5.82 -4.70
N THR A 135 0.48 -4.61 -5.07
CA THR A 135 1.43 -4.42 -6.17
C THR A 135 2.84 -4.78 -5.69
N ASP A 136 3.70 -5.19 -6.61
CA ASP A 136 5.11 -5.48 -6.34
C ASP A 136 5.96 -4.63 -7.28
N LEU A 137 6.49 -3.55 -6.74
CA LEU A 137 7.28 -2.58 -7.51
C LEU A 137 8.61 -3.14 -7.99
N GLU A 138 9.18 -4.09 -7.24
CA GLU A 138 10.50 -4.62 -7.49
C GLU A 138 10.49 -5.65 -8.64
N HIS A 139 9.35 -6.29 -8.87
CA HIS A 139 9.20 -7.37 -9.86
C HIS A 139 8.19 -7.07 -10.97
N ASN A 140 7.67 -5.83 -11.05
CA ASN A 140 6.60 -5.48 -12.01
C ASN A 140 5.43 -6.47 -11.93
N ALA A 141 4.94 -6.71 -10.71
CA ALA A 141 4.01 -7.78 -10.45
C ALA A 141 2.81 -7.33 -9.60
N VAL A 142 1.82 -8.21 -9.54
CA VAL A 142 0.78 -8.20 -8.50
C VAL A 142 0.88 -9.51 -7.77
N VAL A 143 0.85 -9.44 -6.45
CA VAL A 143 0.88 -10.59 -5.56
C VAL A 143 -0.37 -10.62 -4.67
N HIS A 144 -0.66 -11.78 -4.17
CA HIS A 144 -1.77 -12.06 -3.27
C HIS A 144 -1.22 -12.55 -1.92
N TRP A 145 -1.46 -11.80 -0.86
CA TRP A 145 -1.16 -12.22 0.49
C TRP A 145 -2.37 -12.92 1.09
N ASN A 146 -2.21 -14.21 1.41
CA ASN A 146 -3.25 -15.03 2.02
C ASN A 146 -3.16 -14.94 3.55
N ALA A 147 -4.24 -14.45 4.19
CA ALA A 147 -4.29 -14.25 5.63
C ALA A 147 -4.31 -15.57 6.43
N GLN A 148 -4.77 -16.66 5.83
CA GLN A 148 -4.90 -17.97 6.50
C GLN A 148 -3.57 -18.72 6.50
N THR A 149 -2.93 -18.79 5.34
CA THR A 149 -1.66 -19.50 5.16
C THR A 149 -0.43 -18.64 5.47
N LYS A 150 -0.61 -17.32 5.54
CA LYS A 150 0.45 -16.30 5.68
C LYS A 150 1.50 -16.40 4.58
N SER A 151 1.07 -16.79 3.39
CA SER A 151 1.92 -16.93 2.21
C SER A 151 1.64 -15.81 1.19
N ILE A 152 2.66 -15.52 0.40
CA ILE A 152 2.57 -14.66 -0.77
C ILE A 152 2.51 -15.56 -2.00
N GLU A 153 1.53 -15.31 -2.86
CA GLU A 153 1.38 -15.98 -4.15
C GLU A 153 1.45 -14.95 -5.26
N GLN A 154 2.25 -15.23 -6.28
CA GLN A 154 2.30 -14.36 -7.46
C GLN A 154 1.03 -14.54 -8.29
N VAL A 155 0.32 -13.43 -8.53
CA VAL A 155 -0.85 -13.39 -9.39
C VAL A 155 -0.42 -13.22 -10.86
N ILE A 156 0.43 -12.24 -11.10
CA ILE A 156 1.02 -11.95 -12.40
C ILE A 156 2.36 -11.22 -12.21
N ALA A 157 3.32 -11.50 -13.09
CA ALA A 157 4.49 -10.65 -13.28
C ALA A 157 4.64 -10.38 -14.79
N ASP A 158 4.72 -9.10 -15.14
CA ASP A 158 4.85 -8.67 -16.54
C ASP A 158 5.61 -7.34 -16.58
N ARG A 159 6.70 -7.30 -17.35
CA ARG A 159 7.55 -6.10 -17.51
C ARG A 159 6.79 -4.87 -18.01
N ARG A 160 5.59 -5.04 -18.55
CA ARG A 160 4.71 -3.95 -18.95
C ARG A 160 4.01 -3.27 -17.78
N LEU A 161 3.98 -3.90 -16.60
CA LEU A 161 3.44 -3.34 -15.36
C LEU A 161 4.48 -2.40 -14.71
N MET A 162 4.96 -1.41 -15.45
CA MET A 162 5.95 -0.44 -14.97
C MET A 162 5.38 0.42 -13.86
N TRP A 163 5.85 0.21 -12.65
CA TRP A 163 5.33 0.79 -11.42
C TRP A 163 3.83 0.56 -11.26
N PRO A 164 3.40 -0.69 -10.97
CA PRO A 164 2.00 -0.97 -10.70
C PRO A 164 1.58 -0.22 -9.43
N ASP A 165 0.58 0.65 -9.58
CA ASP A 165 0.22 1.68 -8.60
C ASP A 165 -1.08 1.32 -7.89
N THR A 166 -2.22 1.50 -8.54
CA THR A 166 -3.53 1.36 -7.91
C THR A 166 -4.26 0.12 -8.40
N LEU A 167 -4.94 -0.55 -7.49
CA LEU A 167 -5.74 -1.74 -7.75
C LEU A 167 -7.24 -1.44 -7.57
N SER A 168 -8.08 -2.01 -8.42
CA SER A 168 -9.54 -1.95 -8.29
C SER A 168 -10.21 -3.18 -8.88
N TRP A 169 -11.32 -3.62 -8.26
CA TRP A 169 -12.16 -4.66 -8.83
C TRP A 169 -13.05 -4.10 -9.95
N GLY A 170 -13.19 -4.88 -11.00
CA GLY A 170 -14.20 -4.69 -12.02
C GLY A 170 -15.46 -5.52 -11.76
N PRO A 171 -16.52 -5.33 -12.60
CA PRO A 171 -17.83 -5.92 -12.35
C PRO A 171 -17.88 -7.45 -12.47
N ASN A 172 -16.94 -8.07 -13.16
CA ASN A 172 -16.90 -9.53 -13.39
C ASN A 172 -15.68 -10.17 -12.69
N ASN A 173 -15.29 -9.66 -11.54
CA ASN A 173 -14.11 -10.11 -10.76
C ASN A 173 -12.78 -9.98 -11.51
N GLU A 174 -12.69 -9.08 -12.48
CA GLU A 174 -11.40 -8.71 -13.05
C GLU A 174 -10.68 -7.75 -12.13
N LEU A 175 -9.37 -7.87 -12.05
CA LEU A 175 -8.52 -6.92 -11.34
C LEU A 175 -7.97 -5.89 -12.32
N TYR A 176 -8.21 -4.62 -12.03
CA TYR A 176 -7.63 -3.51 -12.78
C TYR A 176 -6.43 -2.95 -12.05
N VAL A 177 -5.37 -2.63 -12.80
CA VAL A 177 -4.11 -2.10 -12.31
C VAL A 177 -3.70 -0.90 -13.14
N THR A 178 -3.44 0.23 -12.49
CA THR A 178 -2.80 1.38 -13.14
C THR A 178 -1.28 1.26 -13.08
N THR A 179 -0.59 1.83 -14.06
CA THR A 179 0.87 1.91 -14.07
C THR A 179 1.30 3.36 -14.23
N SER A 180 2.18 3.85 -13.35
CA SER A 180 2.52 5.28 -13.23
C SER A 180 3.96 5.61 -13.66
N GLN A 181 4.81 4.60 -13.91
CA GLN A 181 6.20 4.77 -14.36
C GLN A 181 7.00 5.76 -13.50
N ILE A 182 6.84 5.71 -12.17
CA ILE A 182 7.50 6.66 -11.25
C ILE A 182 9.02 6.51 -11.30
N GLU A 183 9.53 5.29 -11.49
CA GLU A 183 10.97 5.01 -11.68
C GLU A 183 11.58 5.76 -12.86
N ASN A 184 10.76 6.17 -13.81
CA ASN A 184 11.14 6.91 -15.01
C ASN A 184 11.02 8.44 -14.87
N MET A 185 10.70 8.94 -13.67
CA MET A 185 10.64 10.38 -13.38
C MET A 185 12.04 11.03 -13.47
N PRO A 186 12.09 12.34 -13.80
CA PRO A 186 13.34 13.10 -13.88
C PRO A 186 14.24 12.98 -12.65
N ARG A 187 13.64 12.95 -11.44
CA ARG A 187 14.40 12.86 -10.18
C ARG A 187 15.23 11.57 -10.03
N PHE A 188 14.88 10.51 -10.75
CA PHE A 188 15.60 9.25 -10.76
C PHE A 188 16.46 9.04 -12.03
N ASN A 189 16.39 9.98 -12.98
CA ASN A 189 17.00 9.84 -14.31
C ASN A 189 17.74 11.12 -14.73
N ASN A 190 18.59 11.66 -13.85
CA ASN A 190 19.47 12.81 -14.11
C ASN A 190 18.73 14.04 -14.69
N GLY A 191 17.50 14.29 -14.18
CA GLY A 191 16.68 15.43 -14.61
C GLY A 191 15.91 15.22 -15.92
N LYS A 192 16.00 14.03 -16.55
CA LYS A 192 15.31 13.71 -17.80
C LYS A 192 14.21 12.68 -17.56
N SER A 193 12.99 12.96 -18.00
CA SER A 193 11.91 11.95 -18.00
C SER A 193 12.18 10.89 -19.07
N THR A 194 12.08 9.63 -18.68
CA THR A 194 12.11 8.48 -19.59
C THR A 194 10.76 7.77 -19.64
N ARG A 195 9.73 8.39 -19.07
CA ARG A 195 8.34 7.90 -19.16
C ARG A 195 7.86 7.90 -20.61
N THR A 196 7.06 6.89 -20.95
CA THR A 196 6.48 6.71 -22.29
C THR A 196 4.95 6.81 -22.22
N GLU A 197 4.37 7.55 -23.15
CA GLU A 197 2.92 7.64 -23.30
C GLU A 197 2.38 6.60 -24.29
N PRO A 198 1.08 6.26 -24.18
CA PRO A 198 0.14 6.69 -23.15
C PRO A 198 0.36 5.93 -21.82
N TYR A 199 -0.07 6.53 -20.71
CA TYR A 199 -0.23 5.79 -19.46
C TYR A 199 -1.27 4.69 -19.64
N LYS A 200 -1.15 3.60 -18.88
CA LYS A 200 -1.91 2.39 -19.14
C LYS A 200 -2.73 1.97 -17.91
N LEU A 201 -3.94 1.51 -18.20
CA LEU A 201 -4.77 0.73 -17.30
C LEU A 201 -4.77 -0.71 -17.82
N TRP A 202 -4.37 -1.63 -16.97
CA TRP A 202 -4.34 -3.04 -17.27
C TRP A 202 -5.52 -3.76 -16.65
N LYS A 203 -6.03 -4.76 -17.37
CA LYS A 203 -7.03 -5.69 -16.85
C LYS A 203 -6.41 -7.07 -16.73
N ILE A 204 -6.42 -7.62 -15.52
CA ILE A 204 -6.01 -9.00 -15.24
C ILE A 204 -7.28 -9.84 -15.17
N THR A 205 -7.34 -10.87 -16.01
CA THR A 205 -8.44 -11.82 -16.09
C THR A 205 -7.95 -13.18 -15.59
N ASN A 206 -8.87 -14.10 -15.29
CA ASN A 206 -8.56 -15.45 -14.82
C ASN A 206 -7.75 -15.48 -13.51
N LEU A 207 -8.18 -14.66 -12.54
CA LEU A 207 -7.62 -14.63 -11.19
C LEU A 207 -7.98 -15.93 -10.43
N GLY A 208 -7.47 -17.09 -10.94
CA GLY A 208 -7.52 -18.36 -10.22
C GLY A 208 -8.88 -18.73 -9.62
N GLY A 209 -9.91 -18.88 -10.44
CA GLY A 209 -11.10 -19.62 -10.05
C GLY A 209 -10.76 -21.10 -9.95
N LYS A 210 -10.41 -21.59 -8.76
CA LYS A 210 -10.59 -22.99 -8.38
C LYS A 210 -11.77 -23.09 -7.44
#